data_b59c18573186cddb546744a63095d314
#
_entry.id   b59c18573186cddb546744a63095d314
#
_cell.length_a   1.000
_cell.length_b   1.000
_cell.length_c   1.000
_cell.angle_alpha   90.00
_cell.angle_beta   90.00
_cell.angle_gamma   90.00
#
_symmetry.space_group_name_H-M   'P 1'
#
loop_
_entity.id
_entity.type
_entity.pdbx_description
1 polymer ?
#
loop_
_entity_poly.entity_id
_entity_poly.type
_entity_poly.pdbx_seq_one_letter_code
_entity_poly.pdbx_strand_id
1 'polypeptide(L)'
;MAFDIEMIKKVYAEMPAKVEAARKALGRPLTLSEKILFSHLHPDQKLENFGRGKSYVDFAPDRVAMQDATAQMALLQFMQAGRPKVAVPSTALRSPYYCKSWC
;
A
#
# COMPACT_ATOMS: atom_id res chain seq x y z
N MET A 1 -17.42 3.58 1.02
CA MET A 1 -17.54 2.17 0.66
C MET A 1 -16.13 1.57 0.59
N ALA A 2 -15.90 0.44 1.27
CA ALA A 2 -14.55 -0.18 1.33
C ALA A 2 -14.12 -0.84 0.01
N PHE A 3 -15.04 -0.99 -0.93
CA PHE A 3 -14.79 -1.59 -2.25
C PHE A 3 -14.80 -0.53 -3.34
N ASP A 4 -13.63 -0.21 -3.85
CA ASP A 4 -13.47 0.56 -5.07
C ASP A 4 -12.94 -0.38 -6.16
N ILE A 5 -13.85 -0.91 -6.98
CA ILE A 5 -13.54 -1.86 -8.03
C ILE A 5 -12.66 -1.22 -9.12
N GLU A 6 -12.88 0.05 -9.41
CA GLU A 6 -12.10 0.76 -10.43
C GLU A 6 -10.64 0.94 -9.99
N MET A 7 -10.41 1.27 -8.71
CA MET A 7 -9.08 1.34 -8.16
C MET A 7 -8.36 0.00 -8.22
N ILE A 8 -9.07 -1.09 -7.90
CA ILE A 8 -8.51 -2.45 -7.98
C ILE A 8 -8.15 -2.80 -9.42
N LYS A 9 -9.02 -2.52 -10.38
CA LYS A 9 -8.75 -2.74 -11.80
C LYS A 9 -7.53 -1.95 -12.27
N LYS A 10 -7.40 -0.70 -11.83
CA LYS A 10 -6.26 0.15 -12.14
C LYS A 10 -4.96 -0.44 -11.60
N VAL A 11 -4.94 -0.88 -10.34
CA VAL A 11 -3.77 -1.51 -9.73
C VAL A 11 -3.34 -2.75 -10.52
N TYR A 12 -4.28 -3.62 -10.86
CA TYR A 12 -3.98 -4.82 -11.66
C TYR A 12 -3.52 -4.50 -13.08
N ALA A 13 -4.05 -3.45 -13.70
CA ALA A 13 -3.65 -3.04 -15.04
C ALA A 13 -2.22 -2.46 -15.07
N GLU A 14 -1.83 -1.73 -14.04
CA GLU A 14 -0.50 -1.12 -13.94
C GLU A 14 0.59 -2.10 -13.45
N MET A 15 0.22 -3.14 -12.71
CA MET A 15 1.16 -4.07 -12.09
C MET A 15 2.12 -4.72 -13.08
N PRO A 16 1.70 -5.29 -14.24
CA PRO A 16 2.62 -5.90 -15.19
C PRO A 16 3.69 -4.95 -15.70
N ALA A 17 3.34 -3.71 -16.01
CA ALA A 17 4.28 -2.70 -16.49
C ALA A 17 5.32 -2.35 -15.41
N LYS A 18 4.89 -2.17 -14.18
CA LYS A 18 5.78 -1.89 -13.04
C LYS A 18 6.71 -3.05 -12.74
N VAL A 19 6.23 -4.28 -12.81
CA VAL A 19 7.05 -5.49 -12.62
C VAL A 19 8.10 -5.64 -13.71
N GLU A 20 7.75 -5.40 -14.98
CA GLU A 20 8.70 -5.44 -16.09
C GLU A 20 9.78 -4.35 -15.96
N ALA A 21 9.40 -3.14 -15.59
CA ALA A 21 10.34 -2.06 -15.33
C ALA A 21 11.32 -2.41 -14.21
N ALA A 22 10.84 -2.99 -13.12
CA ALA A 22 11.67 -3.44 -12.01
C ALA A 22 12.60 -4.59 -12.42
N ARG A 23 12.10 -5.55 -13.19
CA ARG A 23 12.91 -6.66 -13.71
C ARG A 23 14.05 -6.17 -14.59
N LYS A 24 13.80 -5.20 -15.45
CA LYS A 24 14.83 -4.56 -16.28
C LYS A 24 15.85 -3.79 -15.46
N ALA A 25 15.39 -3.06 -14.44
CA ALA A 25 16.27 -2.27 -13.58
C ALA A 25 17.22 -3.14 -12.74
N LEU A 26 16.72 -4.29 -12.25
CA LEU A 26 17.50 -5.21 -11.42
C LEU A 26 18.28 -6.25 -12.22
N GLY A 27 17.86 -6.55 -13.45
CA GLY A 27 18.50 -7.53 -14.31
C GLY A 27 18.43 -8.98 -13.81
N ARG A 28 17.46 -9.29 -12.93
CA ARG A 28 17.25 -10.63 -12.37
C ARG A 28 15.77 -10.96 -12.20
N PRO A 29 15.40 -12.26 -12.10
CA PRO A 29 14.05 -12.65 -11.74
C PRO A 29 13.67 -12.11 -10.35
N LEU A 30 12.39 -11.77 -10.19
CA LEU A 30 11.84 -11.26 -8.96
C LEU A 30 11.02 -12.31 -8.23
N THR A 31 11.09 -12.33 -6.90
CA THR A 31 10.17 -13.11 -6.06
C THR A 31 8.79 -12.46 -6.04
N LEU A 32 7.77 -13.19 -5.58
CA LEU A 32 6.42 -12.65 -5.47
C LEU A 32 6.37 -11.41 -4.55
N SER A 33 7.07 -11.46 -3.41
CA SER A 33 7.15 -10.33 -2.47
C SER A 33 7.80 -9.11 -3.12
N GLU A 34 8.88 -9.29 -3.86
CA GLU A 34 9.54 -8.20 -4.59
C GLU A 34 8.64 -7.60 -5.67
N LYS A 35 7.89 -8.42 -6.41
CA LYS A 35 6.93 -7.95 -7.42
C LYS A 35 5.86 -7.06 -6.79
N ILE A 36 5.30 -7.47 -5.66
CA ILE A 36 4.29 -6.69 -4.93
C ILE A 36 4.89 -5.37 -4.42
N LEU A 37 6.05 -5.40 -3.80
CA LEU A 37 6.71 -4.21 -3.28
C LEU A 37 7.06 -3.21 -4.39
N PHE A 38 7.64 -3.67 -5.49
CA PHE A 38 7.98 -2.79 -6.62
C PHE A 38 6.74 -2.23 -7.33
N SER A 39 5.63 -2.97 -7.33
CA SER A 39 4.38 -2.46 -7.90
C SER A 39 3.75 -1.33 -7.08
N HIS A 40 4.12 -1.21 -5.81
CA HIS A 40 3.61 -0.19 -4.88
C HIS A 40 4.63 0.90 -4.55
N LEU A 41 5.70 1.04 -5.33
CA LEU A 41 6.64 2.14 -5.16
C LEU A 41 5.98 3.50 -5.38
N HIS A 42 6.36 4.48 -4.56
CA HIS A 42 5.90 5.86 -4.76
C HIS A 42 6.37 6.38 -6.13
N PRO A 43 5.54 7.13 -6.87
CA PRO A 43 5.90 7.61 -8.21
C PRO A 43 7.20 8.41 -8.28
N ASP A 44 7.54 9.13 -7.21
CA ASP A 44 8.76 9.93 -7.14
C ASP A 44 10.02 9.12 -6.79
N GLN A 45 9.86 7.86 -6.42
CA GLN A 45 10.96 6.98 -6.05
C GLN A 45 11.62 6.41 -7.30
N LYS A 46 12.95 6.59 -7.41
CA LYS A 46 13.71 5.99 -8.51
C LYS A 46 13.82 4.48 -8.33
N LEU A 47 13.70 3.77 -9.44
CA LEU A 47 13.96 2.33 -9.49
C LEU A 47 15.46 2.09 -9.39
N GLU A 48 15.90 1.44 -8.32
CA GLU A 48 17.29 1.07 -8.10
C GLU A 48 17.37 -0.26 -7.32
N ASN A 49 18.56 -0.81 -7.22
CA ASN A 49 18.78 -1.99 -6.39
C ASN A 49 18.91 -1.57 -4.93
N PHE A 50 17.81 -1.66 -4.18
CA PHE A 50 17.77 -1.28 -2.77
C PHE A 50 18.53 -2.28 -1.91
N GLY A 51 19.56 -1.80 -1.21
CA GLY A 51 20.34 -2.59 -0.27
C GLY A 51 19.53 -2.89 1.00
N ARG A 52 19.47 -4.18 1.36
CA ARG A 52 18.77 -4.62 2.57
C ARG A 52 19.37 -3.98 3.82
N GLY A 53 18.55 -3.29 4.59
CA GLY A 53 18.96 -2.60 5.81
C GLY A 53 19.81 -1.34 5.62
N LYS A 54 20.01 -0.90 4.37
CA LYS A 54 20.82 0.27 4.05
C LYS A 54 20.04 1.37 3.33
N SER A 55 19.02 1.01 2.55
CA SER A 55 18.26 1.95 1.74
C SER A 55 16.90 2.23 2.34
N TYR A 56 16.45 3.47 2.22
CA TYR A 56 15.09 3.89 2.53
C TYR A 56 14.26 3.90 1.25
N VAL A 57 13.03 3.42 1.33
CA VAL A 57 12.13 3.30 0.19
C VAL A 57 10.77 3.85 0.55
N ASP A 58 10.22 4.69 -0.30
CA ASP A 58 8.87 5.22 -0.14
C ASP A 58 7.88 4.38 -0.95
N PHE A 59 6.81 3.94 -0.31
CA PHE A 59 5.75 3.17 -0.93
C PHE A 59 4.44 3.95 -0.97
N ALA A 60 3.65 3.71 -2.00
CA ALA A 60 2.29 4.22 -2.12
C ALA A 60 1.31 3.06 -1.93
N PRO A 61 0.76 2.86 -0.74
CA PRO A 61 -0.20 1.79 -0.49
C PRO A 61 -1.52 2.07 -1.19
N ASP A 62 -2.22 1.02 -1.58
CA ASP A 62 -3.56 1.10 -2.19
C ASP A 62 -4.68 0.89 -1.16
N ARG A 63 -4.37 0.34 0.01
CA ARG A 63 -5.30 0.17 1.12
C ARG A 63 -4.57 -0.03 2.44
N VAL A 64 -5.25 0.20 3.54
CA VAL A 64 -4.71 0.03 4.89
C VAL A 64 -5.60 -0.92 5.67
N ALA A 65 -5.00 -1.90 6.33
CA ALA A 65 -5.68 -2.78 7.29
C ALA A 65 -5.08 -2.54 8.67
N MET A 66 -5.95 -2.35 9.65
CA MET A 66 -5.55 -2.05 11.02
C MET A 66 -6.11 -3.11 11.98
N GLN A 67 -5.37 -3.41 13.03
CA GLN A 67 -5.86 -4.22 14.13
C GLN A 67 -6.73 -3.37 15.07
N ASP A 68 -7.60 -4.01 15.86
CA ASP A 68 -8.49 -3.33 16.79
C ASP A 68 -7.74 -2.48 17.82
N ALA A 69 -6.65 -2.98 18.38
CA ALA A 69 -5.85 -2.28 19.38
C ALA A 69 -5.12 -1.05 18.81
N THR A 70 -4.67 -1.11 17.54
CA THR A 70 -3.93 -0.04 16.89
C THR A 70 -4.82 0.94 16.12
N ALA A 71 -6.02 0.51 15.73
CA ALA A 71 -6.96 1.35 14.98
C ALA A 71 -7.38 2.60 15.74
N GLN A 72 -7.58 2.51 17.05
CA GLN A 72 -7.95 3.65 17.89
C GLN A 72 -6.87 4.73 17.88
N MET A 73 -5.60 4.34 18.01
CA MET A 73 -4.47 5.28 17.95
C MET A 73 -4.33 5.91 16.57
N ALA A 74 -4.49 5.13 15.52
CA ALA A 74 -4.42 5.63 14.14
C ALA A 74 -5.55 6.63 13.85
N LEU A 75 -6.77 6.35 14.30
CA LEU A 75 -7.90 7.27 14.17
C LEU A 75 -7.68 8.57 14.94
N LEU A 76 -7.15 8.50 16.16
CA LEU A 76 -6.84 9.68 16.94
C LEU A 76 -5.80 10.57 16.24
N GLN A 77 -4.73 9.96 15.73
CA GLN A 77 -3.70 10.69 14.97
C GLN A 77 -4.27 11.30 13.70
N PHE A 78 -5.15 10.62 13.00
CA PHE A 78 -5.83 11.15 11.83
C PHE A 78 -6.70 12.37 12.17
N MET A 79 -7.46 12.31 13.25
CA MET A 79 -8.26 13.43 13.73
C MET A 79 -7.39 14.63 14.12
N GLN A 80 -6.26 14.40 14.78
CA GLN A 80 -5.31 15.45 15.16
C GLN A 80 -4.62 16.07 13.94
N ALA A 81 -4.44 15.33 12.86
CA ALA A 81 -3.87 15.84 11.61
C ALA A 81 -4.81 16.81 10.88
N GLY A 82 -6.09 16.86 11.24
CA GLY A 82 -7.06 17.79 10.66
C GLY A 82 -7.40 17.54 9.19
N ARG A 83 -7.16 16.34 8.68
CA ARG A 83 -7.46 15.98 7.29
C ARG A 83 -8.94 15.57 7.14
N PRO A 84 -9.64 16.05 6.11
CA PRO A 84 -11.06 15.75 5.92
C PRO A 84 -11.32 14.32 5.42
N LYS A 85 -10.37 13.72 4.72
CA LYS A 85 -10.51 12.38 4.12
C LYS A 85 -9.19 11.62 4.18
N VAL A 86 -9.30 10.28 4.23
CA VAL A 86 -8.16 9.37 4.03
C VAL A 86 -7.81 9.28 2.54
N ALA A 87 -6.52 9.06 2.26
CA ALA A 87 -6.04 8.93 0.88
C ALA A 87 -6.41 7.58 0.25
N VAL A 88 -6.52 6.53 1.05
CA VAL A 88 -6.78 5.16 0.60
C VAL A 88 -7.84 4.51 1.49
N PRO A 89 -8.59 3.51 0.98
CA PRO A 89 -9.54 2.77 1.79
C PRO A 89 -8.87 2.13 3.00
N SER A 90 -9.48 2.29 4.16
CA SER A 90 -8.94 1.79 5.42
C SER A 90 -9.96 0.89 6.11
N THR A 91 -9.52 -0.26 6.62
CA THR A 91 -10.35 -1.21 7.35
C THR A 91 -9.73 -1.51 8.72
N ALA A 92 -10.58 -1.59 9.74
CA ALA A 92 -10.16 -2.04 11.06
C ALA A 92 -10.70 -3.46 11.28
N LEU A 93 -9.80 -4.41 11.50
CA LEU A 93 -10.15 -5.78 11.86
C LEU A 93 -10.40 -5.82 13.36
N ARG A 94 -11.65 -5.85 13.72
CA ARG A 94 -12.09 -6.17 15.08
C ARG A 94 -12.61 -7.59 15.05
N SER A 95 -12.51 -8.35 16.13
CA SER A 95 -13.00 -9.73 16.34
C SER A 95 -13.93 -10.25 15.22
N PRO A 96 -13.92 -11.51 14.82
CA PRO A 96 -14.60 -11.99 13.60
C PRO A 96 -16.09 -11.61 13.46
N TYR A 97 -16.66 -11.02 14.48
CA TYR A 97 -18.06 -10.56 14.49
C TYR A 97 -18.24 -9.07 14.15
N TYR A 98 -17.17 -8.27 14.01
CA TYR A 98 -17.29 -6.84 13.75
C TYR A 98 -16.25 -6.36 12.75
N CYS A 99 -16.59 -6.45 11.48
CA CYS A 99 -15.84 -5.73 10.44
C CYS A 99 -16.59 -4.42 10.14
N LYS A 100 -16.09 -3.30 10.65
CA LYS A 100 -16.56 -1.98 10.21
C LYS A 100 -15.53 -1.40 9.26
N SER A 101 -15.93 -1.20 8.02
CA SER A 101 -15.18 -0.40 7.08
C SER A 101 -15.41 1.08 7.36
N TRP A 102 -14.35 1.82 7.53
CA TRP A 102 -14.37 3.28 7.65
C TRP A 102 -13.95 3.85 6.28
N CYS A 103 -14.89 4.46 5.65
CA CYS A 103 -14.59 5.25 4.45
C CYS A 103 -14.69 6.74 4.76
#